data_8bf83f556af732c26b1f1570e8a1c593
#
_entry.id   8bf83f556af732c26b1f1570e8a1c593
#
_cell.length_a   1.000
_cell.length_b   1.000
_cell.length_c   1.000
_cell.angle_alpha   90.00
_cell.angle_beta   90.00
_cell.angle_gamma   90.00
#
_symmetry.space_group_name_H-M   'P 1'
#
loop_
_entity.id
_entity.type
_entity.pdbx_description
1 polymer ?
#
loop_
_entity_poly.entity_id
_entity_poly.type
_entity_poly.pdbx_seq_one_letter_code
_entity_poly.pdbx_strand_id
1 'polypeptide(L)'
;MELKQRAWADPGFGWEPLLAWCEAYKHRSSEISGPIGAEIVRRLDIPYYSVMRKLGERDAVGLEATLAEALAQHKKYWSSKAKLRQETIGFVSLPLLGLAALAWDRGLRFRVESDYLPWSWVTGALFRTVSPDP
;
A
#
# COMPACT_ATOMS: atom_id res chain seq x y z
N MET A 1 8.67 -4.72 -12.68
CA MET A 1 9.71 -3.93 -11.94
C MET A 1 9.90 -2.55 -12.56
N GLU A 2 10.20 -2.48 -13.82
CA GLU A 2 10.44 -1.20 -14.49
C GLU A 2 9.26 -0.22 -14.45
N LEU A 3 8.03 -0.69 -14.68
CA LEU A 3 6.82 0.15 -14.62
C LEU A 3 6.59 0.75 -13.23
N LYS A 4 6.82 -0.03 -12.18
CA LYS A 4 6.70 0.47 -10.80
C LYS A 4 7.73 1.56 -10.52
N GLN A 5 8.97 1.33 -10.88
CA GLN A 5 10.05 2.31 -10.68
C GLN A 5 9.75 3.63 -11.40
N ARG A 6 9.27 3.56 -12.64
CA ARG A 6 8.89 4.75 -13.41
C ARG A 6 7.72 5.50 -12.78
N ALA A 7 6.71 4.78 -12.30
CA ALA A 7 5.56 5.39 -11.64
C ALA A 7 5.95 6.18 -10.38
N TRP A 8 6.96 5.71 -9.65
CA TRP A 8 7.47 6.41 -8.47
C TRP A 8 8.31 7.62 -8.82
N ALA A 9 9.14 7.53 -9.87
CA ALA A 9 10.11 8.55 -10.23
C ALA A 9 9.53 9.70 -11.07
N ASP A 10 8.49 9.43 -11.87
CA ASP A 10 7.95 10.39 -12.84
C ASP A 10 6.53 10.82 -12.48
N PRO A 11 6.33 12.06 -12.01
CA PRO A 11 4.98 12.58 -11.72
C PRO A 11 4.03 12.60 -12.91
N GLY A 12 4.55 12.63 -14.13
CA GLY A 12 3.77 12.58 -15.36
C GLY A 12 3.51 11.18 -15.90
N PHE A 13 4.00 10.14 -15.21
CA PHE A 13 3.82 8.76 -15.65
C PHE A 13 2.35 8.37 -15.74
N GLY A 14 1.96 7.77 -16.86
CA GLY A 14 0.61 7.21 -17.03
C GLY A 14 0.46 5.92 -16.21
N TRP A 15 -0.60 5.85 -15.44
CA TRP A 15 -0.86 4.72 -14.54
C TRP A 15 -1.52 3.52 -15.23
N GLU A 16 -2.12 3.72 -16.41
CA GLU A 16 -2.89 2.69 -17.10
C GLU A 16 -2.12 1.39 -17.36
N PRO A 17 -0.88 1.40 -17.86
CA PRO A 17 -0.13 0.15 -18.04
C PRO A 17 0.15 -0.59 -16.74
N LEU A 18 0.41 0.15 -15.66
CA LEU A 18 0.64 -0.44 -14.35
C LEU A 18 -0.65 -1.05 -13.79
N LEU A 19 -1.78 -0.36 -13.92
CA LEU A 19 -3.08 -0.84 -13.46
C LEU A 19 -3.51 -2.10 -14.23
N ALA A 20 -3.31 -2.11 -15.56
CA ALA A 20 -3.58 -3.28 -16.38
C ALA A 20 -2.73 -4.49 -15.95
N TRP A 21 -1.44 -4.25 -15.65
CA TRP A 21 -0.57 -5.29 -15.12
C TRP A 21 -1.05 -5.81 -13.77
N CYS A 22 -1.49 -4.93 -12.87
CA CYS A 22 -2.02 -5.32 -11.56
C CYS A 22 -3.27 -6.20 -11.68
N GLU A 23 -4.18 -5.87 -12.58
CA GLU A 23 -5.39 -6.68 -12.82
C GLU A 23 -5.02 -8.07 -13.37
N ALA A 24 -4.11 -8.11 -14.35
CA ALA A 24 -3.61 -9.38 -14.90
C ALA A 24 -2.91 -10.23 -13.82
N TYR A 25 -2.15 -9.60 -12.95
CA TYR A 25 -1.47 -10.26 -11.83
C TYR A 25 -2.45 -10.87 -10.84
N LYS A 26 -3.52 -10.16 -10.49
CA LYS A 26 -4.56 -10.67 -9.58
C LYS A 26 -5.15 -11.99 -10.09
N HIS A 27 -5.48 -12.06 -11.36
CA HIS A 27 -6.01 -13.28 -11.97
C HIS A 27 -4.97 -14.42 -11.97
N ARG A 28 -3.78 -14.13 -12.47
CA ARG A 28 -2.72 -15.13 -12.60
C ARG A 28 -2.27 -15.70 -11.27
N SER A 29 -2.07 -14.85 -10.28
CA SER A 29 -1.56 -15.27 -8.98
C SER A 29 -2.55 -16.11 -8.20
N SER A 30 -3.86 -15.88 -8.36
CA SER A 30 -4.89 -16.73 -7.74
C SER A 30 -4.90 -18.14 -8.31
N GLU A 31 -4.49 -18.33 -9.57
CA GLU A 31 -4.51 -19.62 -10.24
C GLU A 31 -3.26 -20.47 -9.93
N ILE A 32 -2.09 -19.83 -9.78
CA ILE A 32 -0.82 -20.55 -9.70
C ILE A 32 -0.24 -20.64 -8.29
N SER A 33 -0.78 -19.90 -7.32
CA SER A 33 -0.28 -19.91 -5.95
C SER A 33 -0.78 -21.13 -5.19
N GLY A 34 0.11 -21.80 -4.43
CA GLY A 34 -0.29 -22.82 -3.47
C GLY A 34 -1.08 -22.20 -2.29
N PRO A 35 -1.55 -23.03 -1.32
CA PRO A 35 -2.40 -22.53 -0.23
C PRO A 35 -1.79 -21.37 0.58
N ILE A 36 -0.50 -21.42 0.87
CA ILE A 36 0.21 -20.35 1.59
C ILE A 36 0.33 -19.11 0.70
N GLY A 37 0.74 -19.30 -0.56
CA GLY A 37 0.86 -18.21 -1.52
C GLY A 37 -0.47 -17.54 -1.82
N ALA A 38 -1.55 -18.32 -1.92
CA ALA A 38 -2.90 -17.80 -2.13
C ALA A 38 -3.35 -16.89 -0.98
N GLU A 39 -3.01 -17.23 0.26
CA GLU A 39 -3.33 -16.41 1.41
C GLU A 39 -2.58 -15.08 1.40
N ILE A 40 -1.29 -15.10 1.06
CA ILE A 40 -0.48 -13.87 0.90
C ILE A 40 -1.07 -13.00 -0.21
N VAL A 41 -1.37 -13.57 -1.36
CA VAL A 41 -1.96 -12.84 -2.48
C VAL A 41 -3.28 -12.19 -2.06
N ARG A 42 -4.16 -12.94 -1.44
CA ARG A 42 -5.48 -12.46 -1.04
C ARG A 42 -5.42 -11.40 0.04
N ARG A 43 -4.55 -11.57 1.04
CA ARG A 43 -4.49 -10.69 2.22
C ARG A 43 -3.59 -9.47 2.04
N LEU A 44 -2.53 -9.61 1.26
CA LEU A 44 -1.51 -8.57 1.12
C LEU A 44 -1.43 -7.98 -0.28
N ASP A 45 -1.32 -8.81 -1.31
CA ASP A 45 -1.06 -8.32 -2.67
C ASP A 45 -2.28 -7.68 -3.32
N ILE A 46 -3.42 -8.35 -3.30
CA ILE A 46 -4.65 -7.82 -3.92
C ILE A 46 -5.08 -6.51 -3.26
N PRO A 47 -5.13 -6.41 -1.92
CA PRO A 47 -5.43 -5.13 -1.27
C PRO A 47 -4.45 -4.02 -1.62
N TYR A 48 -3.15 -4.33 -1.70
CA TYR A 48 -2.12 -3.37 -2.12
C TYR A 48 -2.39 -2.82 -3.52
N TYR A 49 -2.69 -3.69 -4.49
CA TYR A 49 -2.98 -3.25 -5.85
C TYR A 49 -4.30 -2.47 -5.95
N SER A 50 -5.26 -2.76 -5.10
CA SER A 50 -6.50 -1.99 -5.02
C SER A 50 -6.25 -0.54 -4.56
N VAL A 51 -5.37 -0.35 -3.58
CA VAL A 51 -4.94 0.98 -3.13
C VAL A 51 -4.19 1.71 -4.25
N MET A 52 -3.27 1.01 -4.91
CA MET A 52 -2.49 1.57 -6.03
C MET A 52 -3.41 2.06 -7.16
N ARG A 53 -4.47 1.31 -7.46
CA ARG A 53 -5.45 1.69 -8.47
C ARG A 53 -6.14 3.01 -8.10
N LYS A 54 -6.60 3.13 -6.86
CA LYS A 54 -7.24 4.37 -6.39
C LYS A 54 -6.31 5.57 -6.40
N LEU A 55 -5.04 5.34 -6.09
CA LEU A 55 -4.01 6.37 -6.24
C LEU A 55 -3.87 6.82 -7.72
N GLY A 56 -3.80 5.87 -8.64
CA GLY A 56 -3.71 6.16 -10.08
C GLY A 56 -4.94 6.89 -10.62
N GLU A 57 -6.12 6.56 -10.12
CA GLU A 57 -7.39 7.23 -10.46
C GLU A 57 -7.54 8.60 -9.79
N ARG A 58 -6.67 8.97 -8.87
CA ARG A 58 -6.75 10.18 -8.03
C ARG A 58 -8.06 10.28 -7.24
N ASP A 59 -8.58 9.14 -6.82
CA ASP A 59 -9.82 9.02 -6.06
C ASP A 59 -9.50 9.01 -4.57
N ALA A 60 -9.53 10.17 -3.92
CA ALA A 60 -9.18 10.31 -2.51
C ALA A 60 -10.15 9.54 -1.59
N VAL A 61 -11.44 9.57 -1.90
CA VAL A 61 -12.47 8.84 -1.12
C VAL A 61 -12.29 7.34 -1.26
N GLY A 62 -12.12 6.85 -2.48
CA GLY A 62 -11.86 5.45 -2.76
C GLY A 62 -10.51 4.99 -2.20
N LEU A 63 -9.48 5.84 -2.24
CA LEU A 63 -8.17 5.58 -1.64
C LEU A 63 -8.30 5.35 -0.12
N GLU A 64 -9.01 6.22 0.57
CA GLU A 64 -9.25 6.09 2.01
C GLU A 64 -9.93 4.77 2.34
N ALA A 65 -10.99 4.41 1.63
CA ALA A 65 -11.72 3.17 1.83
C ALA A 65 -10.88 1.93 1.53
N THR A 66 -10.16 1.90 0.40
CA THR A 66 -9.31 0.77 0.03
C THR A 66 -8.10 0.63 0.95
N LEU A 67 -7.53 1.74 1.41
CA LEU A 67 -6.40 1.73 2.35
C LEU A 67 -6.83 1.17 3.71
N ALA A 68 -7.99 1.57 4.22
CA ALA A 68 -8.56 1.04 5.46
C ALA A 68 -8.79 -0.47 5.36
N GLU A 69 -9.35 -0.94 4.25
CA GLU A 69 -9.55 -2.38 4.01
C GLU A 69 -8.23 -3.13 3.88
N ALA A 70 -7.26 -2.57 3.17
CA ALA A 70 -5.93 -3.18 3.02
C ALA A 70 -5.22 -3.34 4.37
N LEU A 71 -5.34 -2.34 5.26
CA LEU A 71 -4.79 -2.42 6.61
C LEU A 71 -5.52 -3.46 7.47
N ALA A 72 -6.83 -3.60 7.31
CA ALA A 72 -7.58 -4.66 7.97
C ALA A 72 -7.14 -6.06 7.51
N GLN A 73 -6.88 -6.24 6.22
CA GLN A 73 -6.35 -7.50 5.68
C GLN A 73 -4.91 -7.76 6.15
N HIS A 74 -4.08 -6.72 6.22
CA HIS A 74 -2.73 -6.80 6.81
C HIS A 74 -2.78 -7.33 8.25
N LYS A 75 -3.65 -6.76 9.07
CA LYS A 75 -3.86 -7.20 10.45
C LYS A 75 -4.29 -8.67 10.51
N LYS A 76 -5.26 -9.07 9.69
CA LYS A 76 -5.74 -10.46 9.64
C LYS A 76 -4.61 -11.43 9.30
N TYR A 77 -3.78 -11.11 8.34
CA TYR A 77 -2.67 -11.96 7.94
C TYR A 77 -1.63 -12.08 9.05
N TRP A 78 -1.10 -10.95 9.55
CA TRP A 78 -0.01 -10.96 10.51
C TRP A 78 -0.41 -11.39 11.92
N SER A 79 -1.70 -11.38 12.24
CA SER A 79 -2.22 -11.88 13.52
C SER A 79 -2.78 -13.31 13.44
N SER A 80 -2.78 -13.95 12.27
CA SER A 80 -3.42 -15.25 12.06
C SER A 80 -2.74 -16.42 12.76
N LYS A 81 -1.42 -16.33 12.97
CA LYS A 81 -0.59 -17.37 13.61
C LYS A 81 0.37 -16.75 14.61
N ALA A 82 0.66 -17.48 15.68
CA ALA A 82 1.60 -17.03 16.71
C ALA A 82 2.96 -16.63 16.13
N LYS A 83 3.50 -17.42 15.19
CA LYS A 83 4.78 -17.14 14.53
C LYS A 83 4.73 -15.81 13.77
N LEU A 84 3.66 -15.54 13.03
CA LEU A 84 3.50 -14.31 12.25
C LEU A 84 3.38 -13.08 13.16
N ARG A 85 2.73 -13.20 14.31
CA ARG A 85 2.60 -12.11 15.27
C ARG A 85 3.93 -11.62 15.83
N GLN A 86 4.96 -12.45 15.78
CA GLN A 86 6.31 -12.13 16.28
C GLN A 86 7.20 -11.51 15.20
N GLU A 87 6.76 -11.52 13.93
CA GLU A 87 7.54 -10.96 12.83
C GLU A 87 7.46 -9.44 12.82
N THR A 88 8.62 -8.79 12.92
CA THR A 88 8.70 -7.32 12.97
C THR A 88 8.20 -6.65 11.68
N ILE A 89 8.33 -7.33 10.55
CA ILE A 89 7.86 -6.84 9.25
C ILE A 89 6.33 -6.61 9.23
N GLY A 90 5.59 -7.29 10.11
CA GLY A 90 4.15 -7.11 10.22
C GLY A 90 3.72 -5.92 11.07
N PHE A 91 4.62 -5.27 11.82
CA PHE A 91 4.27 -4.20 12.75
C PHE A 91 3.91 -2.89 12.04
N VAL A 92 4.50 -2.64 10.88
CA VAL A 92 4.15 -1.51 10.01
C VAL A 92 4.01 -2.04 8.59
N SER A 93 2.96 -1.62 7.91
CA SER A 93 2.80 -1.95 6.49
C SER A 93 3.60 -0.98 5.64
N LEU A 94 4.88 -1.27 5.40
CA LEU A 94 5.74 -0.43 4.57
C LEU A 94 5.22 -0.21 3.14
N PRO A 95 4.69 -1.24 2.45
CA PRO A 95 4.11 -1.03 1.12
C PRO A 95 2.93 -0.06 1.12
N LEU A 96 2.01 -0.20 2.08
CA LEU A 96 0.85 0.69 2.19
C LEU A 96 1.27 2.09 2.66
N LEU A 97 2.24 2.18 3.56
CA LEU A 97 2.81 3.46 3.99
C LEU A 97 3.42 4.21 2.79
N GLY A 98 4.16 3.51 1.95
CA GLY A 98 4.74 4.10 0.74
C GLY A 98 3.69 4.65 -0.22
N LEU A 99 2.61 3.90 -0.47
CA LEU A 99 1.51 4.37 -1.32
C LEU A 99 0.77 5.56 -0.69
N ALA A 100 0.51 5.51 0.60
CA ALA A 100 -0.16 6.60 1.32
C ALA A 100 0.68 7.89 1.30
N ALA A 101 1.98 7.79 1.55
CA ALA A 101 2.90 8.92 1.49
C ALA A 101 2.97 9.52 0.08
N LEU A 102 3.05 8.67 -0.95
CA LEU A 102 3.04 9.11 -2.34
C LEU A 102 1.76 9.86 -2.69
N ALA A 103 0.61 9.31 -2.29
CA ALA A 103 -0.68 9.94 -2.52
C ALA A 103 -0.77 11.32 -1.84
N TRP A 104 -0.31 11.40 -0.60
CA TRP A 104 -0.26 12.65 0.14
C TRP A 104 0.63 13.70 -0.54
N ASP A 105 1.84 13.30 -0.95
CA ASP A 105 2.79 14.17 -1.64
C ASP A 105 2.25 14.65 -3.00
N ARG A 106 1.38 13.89 -3.62
CA ARG A 106 0.71 14.26 -4.86
C ARG A 106 -0.56 15.08 -4.67
N GLY A 107 -0.85 15.49 -3.45
CA GLY A 107 -1.94 16.40 -3.15
C GLY A 107 -3.27 15.76 -2.79
N LEU A 108 -3.37 14.43 -2.73
CA LEU A 108 -4.57 13.75 -2.25
C LEU A 108 -4.70 13.94 -0.74
N ARG A 109 -5.92 14.23 -0.29
CA ARG A 109 -6.19 14.41 1.13
C ARG A 109 -7.18 13.36 1.61
N PHE A 110 -6.72 12.56 2.58
CA PHE A 110 -7.44 11.45 3.18
C PHE A 110 -6.90 11.24 4.59
N ARG A 111 -7.58 10.45 5.40
CA ARG A 111 -7.09 10.06 6.71
C ARG A 111 -7.54 8.66 7.04
N VAL A 112 -6.57 7.82 7.45
CA VAL A 112 -6.83 6.49 7.96
C VAL A 112 -6.06 6.33 9.27
N GLU A 113 -6.77 5.92 10.32
CA GLU A 113 -6.17 5.63 11.61
C GLU A 113 -5.90 4.13 11.72
N SER A 114 -4.64 3.77 11.94
CA SER A 114 -4.21 2.39 12.08
C SER A 114 -2.88 2.32 12.82
N ASP A 115 -2.74 1.34 13.69
CA ASP A 115 -1.48 1.04 14.34
C ASP A 115 -0.38 0.60 13.35
N TYR A 116 -0.78 0.15 12.17
CA TYR A 116 0.13 -0.31 11.12
C TYR A 116 0.55 0.78 10.14
N LEU A 117 0.02 2.00 10.32
CA LEU A 117 0.25 3.14 9.43
C LEU A 117 0.55 4.41 10.24
N PRO A 118 1.82 4.65 10.61
CA PRO A 118 2.19 5.89 11.32
C PRO A 118 1.84 7.12 10.50
N TRP A 119 0.85 7.88 10.93
CA TRP A 119 0.32 8.99 10.13
C TRP A 119 1.33 10.12 9.93
N SER A 120 2.19 10.39 10.92
CA SER A 120 3.26 11.38 10.80
C SER A 120 4.26 11.06 9.68
N TRP A 121 4.39 9.79 9.34
CA TRP A 121 5.26 9.36 8.23
C TRP A 121 4.55 9.56 6.88
N VAL A 122 3.23 9.39 6.83
CA VAL A 122 2.43 9.65 5.62
C VAL A 122 2.50 11.12 5.24
N THR A 123 2.31 12.02 6.19
CA THR A 123 2.27 13.46 5.96
C THR A 123 3.66 14.10 5.88
N GLY A 124 4.71 13.39 6.27
CA GLY A 124 6.05 13.93 6.36
C GLY A 124 6.27 14.81 7.60
N ALA A 125 5.32 14.87 8.53
CA ALA A 125 5.44 15.69 9.74
C ALA A 125 6.64 15.31 10.60
N LEU A 126 6.98 14.01 10.66
CA LEU A 126 8.15 13.53 11.37
C LEU A 126 9.44 14.18 10.84
N PHE A 127 9.59 14.27 9.53
CA PHE A 127 10.79 14.85 8.92
C PHE A 127 10.88 16.36 9.14
N ARG A 128 9.75 17.06 9.16
CA ARG A 128 9.71 18.50 9.45
C ARG A 128 10.12 18.81 10.88
N THR A 129 9.82 17.91 11.83
CA THR A 129 10.16 18.11 13.25
C THR A 129 11.61 17.77 13.58
N VAL A 130 12.30 16.95 12.77
CA VAL A 130 13.70 16.53 12.99
C VAL A 130 14.69 17.18 12.04
N SER A 131 14.24 17.91 11.01
CA SER A 131 15.13 18.66 10.14
C SER A 131 15.82 19.77 10.97
N PRO A 132 17.17 19.80 10.99
CA PRO A 132 17.85 20.93 11.61
C PRO A 132 17.51 22.20 10.83
N ASP A 133 17.22 23.27 11.54
CA ASP A 133 17.08 24.58 10.92
C ASP A 133 18.38 24.94 10.20
N PRO A 134 18.30 25.41 8.97
CA PRO A 134 19.48 25.82 8.23
C PRO A 134 20.20 27.01 8.90
#